data_f6e2a503ecce24af047b70a0c536aaf7
#
_entry.id   f6e2a503ecce24af047b70a0c536aaf7
#
_cell.length_a   1.000
_cell.length_b   1.000
_cell.length_c   1.000
_cell.angle_alpha   90.00
_cell.angle_beta   90.00
_cell.angle_gamma   90.00
#
_symmetry.space_group_name_H-M   'P 1'
#
loop_
_entity.id
_entity.type
_entity.pdbx_description
1 polymer ?
#
loop_
_entity_poly.entity_id
_entity_poly.type
_entity_poly.pdbx_seq_one_letter_code
_entity_poly.pdbx_strand_id
1 'polypeptide(L)'
;ANEDELVRAKSYMIILSEDGDIKTIGFRVLPENWKAKKAKGLIAMMYRDCRLEDLDSNPIFSIAKNIDFIFHNNYLLIISKKLFEAGLNFRDGMLRKADEFYKEVIESDLFINVDVLKRRVSDNLRYLKKIATVKNLGFYNDANFIQKMESLSDSKSWDISFQDGKIVLNENNLDDVLS
;
A
#
# COMPACT_ATOMS: atom_id res chain seq x y z
N ALA A 1 -9.69 22.33 14.87
CA ALA A 1 -9.57 22.28 13.41
C ALA A 1 -10.48 23.35 12.83
N ASN A 2 -10.00 24.12 11.87
CA ASN A 2 -10.84 25.06 11.15
C ASN A 2 -11.52 24.36 9.96
N GLU A 3 -12.49 25.02 9.33
CA GLU A 3 -13.25 24.45 8.20
C GLU A 3 -12.36 24.05 7.04
N ASP A 4 -11.34 24.85 6.73
CA ASP A 4 -10.40 24.57 5.64
C ASP A 4 -9.56 23.31 5.87
N GLU A 5 -9.19 23.03 7.11
CA GLU A 5 -8.48 21.80 7.50
C GLU A 5 -9.38 20.58 7.34
N LEU A 6 -10.64 20.68 7.78
CA LEU A 6 -11.61 19.60 7.64
C LEU A 6 -11.91 19.31 6.16
N VAL A 7 -12.01 20.35 5.34
CA VAL A 7 -12.22 20.23 3.89
C VAL A 7 -11.08 19.46 3.19
N ARG A 8 -9.86 19.56 3.70
CA ARG A 8 -8.66 18.89 3.16
C ARG A 8 -8.38 17.53 3.80
N ALA A 9 -9.16 17.15 4.82
CA ALA A 9 -8.97 15.86 5.48
C ALA A 9 -9.10 14.70 4.48
N LYS A 10 -8.11 13.80 4.49
CA LYS A 10 -8.07 12.59 3.65
C LYS A 10 -8.44 11.34 4.44
N SER A 11 -8.47 11.43 5.74
CA SER A 11 -8.82 10.33 6.63
C SER A 11 -9.29 10.88 7.97
N TYR A 12 -9.96 10.05 8.74
CA TYR A 12 -10.20 10.30 10.15
C TYR A 12 -9.91 9.07 10.98
N MET A 13 -9.69 9.29 12.26
CA MET A 13 -9.42 8.29 13.25
C MET A 13 -10.43 8.40 14.39
N ILE A 14 -10.97 7.28 14.82
CA ILE A 14 -11.82 7.16 15.99
C ILE A 14 -11.02 6.48 17.08
N ILE A 15 -10.86 7.13 18.22
CA ILE A 15 -10.13 6.60 19.36
C ILE A 15 -11.16 6.29 20.46
N LEU A 16 -11.19 5.04 20.89
CA LEU A 16 -11.94 4.61 22.04
C LEU A 16 -10.98 4.39 23.21
N SER A 17 -11.21 5.13 24.29
CA SER A 17 -10.42 5.04 25.51
C SER A 17 -11.32 4.67 26.70
N GLU A 18 -10.75 3.97 27.67
CA GLU A 18 -11.34 3.62 28.94
C GLU A 18 -10.34 3.97 30.04
N ASP A 19 -10.75 4.72 31.05
CA ASP A 19 -9.89 5.20 32.14
C ASP A 19 -8.60 5.90 31.70
N GLY A 20 -8.64 6.58 30.53
CA GLY A 20 -7.49 7.25 29.96
C GLY A 20 -6.61 6.38 29.06
N ASP A 21 -6.79 5.07 29.07
CA ASP A 21 -6.08 4.13 28.22
C ASP A 21 -6.74 3.96 26.85
N ILE A 22 -5.96 4.06 25.78
CA ILE A 22 -6.46 3.82 24.43
C ILE A 22 -6.65 2.31 24.24
N LYS A 23 -7.89 1.89 24.03
CA LYS A 23 -8.24 0.46 23.82
C LYS A 23 -8.38 0.10 22.35
N THR A 24 -8.93 1.02 21.56
CA THR A 24 -9.22 0.74 20.15
C THR A 24 -9.03 2.00 19.33
N ILE A 25 -8.42 1.85 18.16
CA ILE A 25 -8.28 2.90 17.16
C ILE A 25 -8.89 2.40 15.86
N GLY A 26 -9.94 3.07 15.41
CA GLY A 26 -10.56 2.81 14.11
C GLY A 26 -10.11 3.86 13.09
N PHE A 27 -9.75 3.42 11.89
CA PHE A 27 -9.32 4.28 10.79
C PHE A 27 -10.28 4.23 9.62
N ARG A 28 -10.54 5.40 9.04
CA ARG A 28 -11.29 5.54 7.80
C ARG A 28 -10.54 6.44 6.84
N VAL A 29 -10.30 5.94 5.62
CA VAL A 29 -9.80 6.75 4.51
C VAL A 29 -11.00 7.39 3.81
N LEU A 30 -10.96 8.70 3.66
CA LEU A 30 -12.04 9.46 3.03
C LEU A 30 -11.89 9.43 1.51
N PRO A 31 -12.94 9.13 0.75
CA PRO A 31 -12.92 9.29 -0.69
C PRO A 31 -12.74 10.78 -1.04
N GLU A 32 -12.16 11.08 -2.21
CA GLU A 32 -11.92 12.46 -2.66
C GLU A 32 -13.16 13.37 -2.62
N ASN A 33 -14.33 12.78 -2.64
CA ASN A 33 -15.62 13.49 -2.66
C ASN A 33 -16.47 13.23 -1.40
N TRP A 34 -15.87 13.07 -0.23
CA TRP A 34 -16.64 12.85 1.01
C TRP A 34 -17.48 14.06 1.45
N LYS A 35 -17.23 15.24 0.90
CA LYS A 35 -18.07 16.41 1.06
C LYS A 35 -19.46 16.13 0.51
N ALA A 36 -20.48 16.52 1.25
CA ALA A 36 -21.84 16.54 0.72
C ALA A 36 -21.85 17.36 -0.57
N LYS A 37 -21.90 16.67 -1.70
CA LYS A 37 -22.11 17.35 -2.97
C LYS A 37 -23.55 17.87 -2.93
N LYS A 38 -23.73 19.19 -3.09
CA LYS A 38 -25.04 19.72 -3.42
C LYS A 38 -25.51 19.01 -4.69
N ALA A 39 -26.44 18.09 -4.55
CA ALA A 39 -27.10 17.51 -5.70
C ALA A 39 -27.87 18.64 -6.39
N LYS A 40 -27.60 18.92 -7.66
CA LYS A 40 -28.33 19.94 -8.43
C LYS A 40 -29.83 19.72 -8.26
N GLY A 41 -30.52 20.69 -7.68
CA GLY A 41 -31.97 20.66 -7.52
C GLY A 41 -32.48 19.95 -6.25
N LEU A 42 -31.59 19.57 -5.31
CA LEU A 42 -32.01 19.04 -4.01
C LEU A 42 -31.54 20.00 -2.90
N ILE A 43 -32.44 20.29 -1.97
CA ILE A 43 -32.17 21.02 -0.74
C ILE A 43 -31.97 19.96 0.33
N ALA A 44 -30.80 19.96 0.99
CA ALA A 44 -30.55 19.08 2.12
C ALA A 44 -31.18 19.70 3.36
N MET A 45 -32.06 18.97 4.03
CA MET A 45 -32.74 19.42 5.25
C MET A 45 -32.49 18.44 6.38
N MET A 46 -32.30 18.97 7.57
CA MET A 46 -32.23 18.20 8.81
C MET A 46 -33.50 18.39 9.64
N TYR A 47 -34.05 17.29 10.13
CA TYR A 47 -35.16 17.36 11.09
C TYR A 47 -34.60 17.39 12.51
N ARG A 48 -34.76 18.51 13.17
CA ARG A 48 -34.30 18.72 14.53
C ARG A 48 -35.33 19.53 15.31
N ASP A 49 -35.55 19.17 16.57
CA ASP A 49 -36.47 19.85 17.47
C ASP A 49 -37.88 20.13 16.87
N CYS A 50 -38.43 19.11 16.19
CA CYS A 50 -39.70 19.17 15.47
C CYS A 50 -39.77 20.21 14.32
N ARG A 51 -38.62 20.59 13.76
CA ARG A 51 -38.51 21.52 12.62
C ARG A 51 -37.60 20.96 11.54
N LEU A 52 -37.88 21.34 10.30
CA LEU A 52 -36.98 21.12 9.18
C LEU A 52 -36.08 22.36 9.06
N GLU A 53 -34.77 22.15 9.18
CA GLU A 53 -33.76 23.20 9.05
C GLU A 53 -32.98 22.99 7.77
N ASP A 54 -32.72 24.09 7.07
CA ASP A 54 -31.90 24.10 5.86
C ASP A 54 -30.43 23.84 6.23
N LEU A 55 -29.85 22.78 5.66
CA LEU A 55 -28.46 22.42 5.87
C LEU A 55 -27.50 23.18 4.95
N ASP A 56 -28.02 23.96 4.01
CA ASP A 56 -27.20 24.70 3.03
C ASP A 56 -26.40 25.85 3.63
N SER A 57 -26.81 26.32 4.82
CA SER A 57 -26.17 27.43 5.55
C SER A 57 -25.01 27.00 6.47
N ASN A 58 -24.86 25.70 6.76
CA ASN A 58 -23.84 25.18 7.65
C ASN A 58 -22.96 24.15 6.96
N PRO A 59 -21.64 24.15 7.20
CA PRO A 59 -20.76 23.10 6.70
C PRO A 59 -21.11 21.77 7.36
N ILE A 60 -21.58 20.79 6.56
CA ILE A 60 -21.95 19.47 7.05
C ILE A 60 -20.83 18.50 6.73
N PHE A 61 -20.34 17.86 7.76
CA PHE A 61 -19.41 16.75 7.64
C PHE A 61 -20.16 15.44 7.80
N SER A 62 -20.22 14.67 6.71
CA SER A 62 -20.79 13.33 6.75
C SER A 62 -19.73 12.34 7.20
N ILE A 63 -19.88 11.80 8.41
CA ILE A 63 -19.01 10.73 8.92
C ILE A 63 -19.65 9.40 8.55
N ALA A 64 -18.99 8.65 7.67
CA ALA A 64 -19.43 7.30 7.33
C ALA A 64 -19.29 6.37 8.54
N LYS A 65 -20.27 5.50 8.77
CA LYS A 65 -20.22 4.50 9.85
C LYS A 65 -19.21 3.37 9.61
N ASN A 66 -18.61 3.32 8.42
CA ASN A 66 -17.67 2.26 8.05
C ASN A 66 -16.26 2.59 8.51
N ILE A 67 -15.54 1.57 8.95
CA ILE A 67 -14.13 1.63 9.31
C ILE A 67 -13.36 0.77 8.31
N ASP A 68 -12.17 1.20 7.89
CA ASP A 68 -11.34 0.49 6.92
C ASP A 68 -10.36 -0.47 7.58
N PHE A 69 -9.86 -0.11 8.74
CA PHE A 69 -9.05 -0.98 9.59
C PHE A 69 -9.11 -0.56 11.05
N ILE A 70 -8.87 -1.49 11.95
CA ILE A 70 -8.96 -1.32 13.40
C ILE A 70 -7.69 -1.86 14.04
N PHE A 71 -7.12 -1.08 14.95
CA PHE A 71 -6.09 -1.54 15.87
C PHE A 71 -6.71 -1.72 17.26
N HIS A 72 -6.60 -2.93 17.81
CA HIS A 72 -7.15 -3.29 19.12
C HIS A 72 -6.27 -4.33 19.79
N ASN A 73 -5.85 -4.10 21.02
CA ASN A 73 -5.04 -5.04 21.82
C ASN A 73 -3.84 -5.62 21.05
N ASN A 74 -3.03 -4.77 20.41
CA ASN A 74 -1.88 -5.14 19.58
C ASN A 74 -2.23 -5.94 18.30
N TYR A 75 -3.51 -6.11 17.98
CA TYR A 75 -3.96 -6.70 16.73
C TYR A 75 -4.39 -5.64 15.74
N LEU A 76 -4.06 -5.86 14.48
CA LEU A 76 -4.52 -5.04 13.36
C LEU A 76 -5.52 -5.84 12.54
N LEU A 77 -6.79 -5.41 12.57
CA LEU A 77 -7.86 -5.98 11.74
C LEU A 77 -8.05 -5.10 10.50
N ILE A 78 -7.76 -5.66 9.33
CA ILE A 78 -7.91 -4.96 8.06
C ILE A 78 -9.23 -5.38 7.41
N ILE A 79 -10.17 -4.43 7.29
CA ILE A 79 -11.47 -4.63 6.67
C ILE A 79 -11.39 -4.33 5.18
N SER A 80 -10.67 -3.27 4.81
CA SER A 80 -10.41 -2.89 3.42
C SER A 80 -8.91 -2.81 3.14
N LYS A 81 -8.36 -3.87 2.53
CA LYS A 81 -6.93 -3.90 2.18
C LYS A 81 -6.52 -2.72 1.29
N LYS A 82 -7.34 -2.39 0.27
CA LYS A 82 -7.07 -1.29 -0.66
C LYS A 82 -6.94 0.05 0.07
N LEU A 83 -7.87 0.35 0.98
CA LEU A 83 -7.90 1.61 1.71
C LEU A 83 -6.83 1.65 2.81
N PHE A 84 -6.53 0.51 3.42
CA PHE A 84 -5.42 0.38 4.36
C PHE A 84 -4.07 0.68 3.67
N GLU A 85 -3.79 0.06 2.53
CA GLU A 85 -2.57 0.29 1.76
C GLU A 85 -2.46 1.77 1.29
N ALA A 86 -3.57 2.37 0.87
CA ALA A 86 -3.63 3.77 0.45
C ALA A 86 -3.44 4.75 1.62
N GLY A 87 -4.08 4.49 2.75
CA GLY A 87 -4.04 5.36 3.92
C GLY A 87 -2.68 5.42 4.61
N LEU A 88 -1.87 4.36 4.51
CA LEU A 88 -0.55 4.27 5.10
C LEU A 88 0.60 4.47 4.10
N ASN A 89 0.32 4.95 2.89
CA ASN A 89 1.33 5.20 1.85
C ASN A 89 2.26 3.98 1.60
N PHE A 90 1.68 2.78 1.58
CA PHE A 90 2.44 1.53 1.37
C PHE A 90 3.29 1.56 0.10
N ARG A 91 2.83 2.28 -0.93
CA ARG A 91 3.59 2.44 -2.17
C ARG A 91 4.96 3.08 -1.93
N ASP A 92 5.02 4.13 -1.14
CA ASP A 92 6.28 4.83 -0.84
C ASP A 92 7.24 3.94 -0.03
N GLY A 93 6.68 3.14 0.87
CA GLY A 93 7.45 2.12 1.60
C GLY A 93 8.03 1.05 0.68
N MET A 94 7.26 0.58 -0.30
CA MET A 94 7.72 -0.40 -1.30
C MET A 94 8.76 0.19 -2.25
N LEU A 95 8.61 1.44 -2.67
CA LEU A 95 9.61 2.14 -3.50
C LEU A 95 10.95 2.24 -2.78
N ARG A 96 10.96 2.65 -1.50
CA ARG A 96 12.20 2.69 -0.71
C ARG A 96 12.87 1.32 -0.61
N LYS A 97 12.10 0.25 -0.35
CA LYS A 97 12.63 -1.11 -0.32
C LYS A 97 13.17 -1.57 -1.68
N ALA A 98 12.53 -1.14 -2.77
CA ALA A 98 13.02 -1.43 -4.11
C ALA A 98 14.36 -0.72 -4.37
N ASP A 99 14.50 0.54 -3.96
CA ASP A 99 15.75 1.30 -4.11
C ASP A 99 16.89 0.67 -3.27
N GLU A 100 16.59 0.22 -2.05
CA GLU A 100 17.55 -0.53 -1.22
C GLU A 100 17.96 -1.84 -1.89
N PHE A 101 16.98 -2.60 -2.40
CA PHE A 101 17.23 -3.85 -3.11
C PHE A 101 18.10 -3.66 -4.35
N TYR A 102 17.86 -2.61 -5.16
CA TYR A 102 18.72 -2.30 -6.32
C TYR A 102 20.17 -2.04 -5.94
N LYS A 103 20.43 -1.31 -4.87
CA LYS A 103 21.79 -1.06 -4.39
C LYS A 103 22.48 -2.36 -4.01
N GLU A 104 21.81 -3.19 -3.22
CA GLU A 104 22.35 -4.50 -2.79
C GLU A 104 22.59 -5.44 -3.97
N VAL A 105 21.68 -5.49 -4.93
CA VAL A 105 21.81 -6.34 -6.13
C VAL A 105 22.96 -5.89 -7.03
N ILE A 106 23.17 -4.57 -7.17
CA ILE A 106 24.31 -4.03 -7.91
C ILE A 106 25.63 -4.37 -7.20
N GLU A 107 25.67 -4.20 -5.87
CA GLU A 107 26.85 -4.49 -5.05
C GLU A 107 27.19 -5.99 -5.00
N SER A 108 26.17 -6.85 -4.98
CA SER A 108 26.33 -8.32 -4.95
C SER A 108 26.79 -8.92 -6.26
N ASP A 109 26.67 -8.18 -7.36
CA ASP A 109 27.03 -8.63 -8.73
C ASP A 109 26.34 -9.96 -9.18
N LEU A 110 25.15 -10.23 -8.65
CA LEU A 110 24.37 -11.46 -8.90
C LEU A 110 23.63 -11.46 -10.23
N PHE A 111 23.45 -10.30 -10.84
CA PHE A 111 22.60 -10.15 -12.02
C PHE A 111 23.32 -9.39 -13.15
N ILE A 112 23.03 -9.82 -14.37
CA ILE A 112 23.37 -9.10 -15.61
C ILE A 112 22.12 -8.33 -16.07
N ASN A 113 22.26 -7.10 -16.58
CA ASN A 113 21.19 -6.22 -17.05
C ASN A 113 20.21 -5.75 -15.95
N VAL A 114 20.72 -5.38 -14.78
CA VAL A 114 19.92 -4.88 -13.64
C VAL A 114 19.01 -3.71 -14.02
N ASP A 115 19.35 -2.92 -15.03
CA ASP A 115 18.53 -1.81 -15.52
C ASP A 115 17.15 -2.25 -16.03
N VAL A 116 17.00 -3.49 -16.50
CA VAL A 116 15.71 -4.06 -16.91
C VAL A 116 14.77 -4.12 -15.70
N LEU A 117 15.29 -4.60 -14.56
CA LEU A 117 14.56 -4.65 -13.31
C LEU A 117 14.11 -3.25 -12.89
N LYS A 118 15.01 -2.27 -12.87
CA LYS A 118 14.73 -0.88 -12.48
C LYS A 118 13.63 -0.24 -13.35
N ARG A 119 13.72 -0.40 -14.67
CA ARG A 119 12.72 0.15 -15.60
C ARG A 119 11.32 -0.45 -15.42
N ARG A 120 11.24 -1.75 -15.23
CA ARG A 120 9.94 -2.45 -15.11
C ARG A 120 9.27 -2.28 -13.76
N VAL A 121 10.04 -2.07 -12.71
CA VAL A 121 9.50 -2.01 -11.34
C VAL A 121 8.98 -0.63 -10.96
N SER A 122 9.59 0.45 -11.45
CA SER A 122 9.33 1.82 -10.99
C SER A 122 7.85 2.20 -10.94
N ASP A 123 7.04 1.73 -11.89
CA ASP A 123 5.63 2.09 -12.01
C ASP A 123 4.65 0.93 -11.80
N ASN A 124 5.15 -0.29 -11.57
CA ASN A 124 4.31 -1.47 -11.45
C ASN A 124 4.19 -1.95 -10.00
N LEU A 125 3.04 -1.69 -9.38
CA LEU A 125 2.77 -2.07 -7.99
C LEU A 125 2.94 -3.58 -7.73
N ARG A 126 2.65 -4.45 -8.72
CA ARG A 126 2.84 -5.90 -8.60
C ARG A 126 4.31 -6.25 -8.40
N TYR A 127 5.19 -5.67 -9.23
CA TYR A 127 6.63 -5.88 -9.10
C TYR A 127 7.21 -5.26 -7.83
N LEU A 128 6.75 -4.07 -7.45
CA LEU A 128 7.13 -3.45 -6.17
C LEU A 128 6.81 -4.36 -4.97
N LYS A 129 5.64 -5.02 -4.98
CA LYS A 129 5.26 -6.00 -3.95
C LYS A 129 6.17 -7.23 -3.95
N LYS A 130 6.48 -7.79 -5.14
CA LYS A 130 7.39 -8.94 -5.27
C LYS A 130 8.78 -8.58 -4.73
N ILE A 131 9.35 -7.45 -5.14
CA ILE A 131 10.66 -7.00 -4.67
C ILE A 131 10.67 -6.76 -3.16
N ALA A 132 9.64 -6.11 -2.61
CA ALA A 132 9.55 -5.93 -1.16
C ALA A 132 9.51 -7.29 -0.42
N THR A 133 8.90 -8.32 -1.01
CA THR A 133 8.90 -9.68 -0.47
C THR A 133 10.27 -10.31 -0.58
N VAL A 134 10.91 -10.27 -1.75
CA VAL A 134 12.26 -10.81 -1.98
C VAL A 134 13.26 -10.16 -1.03
N LYS A 135 13.20 -8.82 -0.89
CA LYS A 135 14.04 -8.07 0.06
C LYS A 135 13.84 -8.51 1.51
N ASN A 136 12.59 -8.70 1.93
CA ASN A 136 12.29 -9.14 3.31
C ASN A 136 12.76 -10.58 3.59
N LEU A 137 12.69 -11.46 2.60
CA LEU A 137 13.12 -12.85 2.73
C LEU A 137 14.63 -12.99 2.67
N GLY A 138 15.33 -12.12 1.93
CA GLY A 138 16.79 -12.05 1.88
C GLY A 138 17.48 -13.28 1.28
N PHE A 139 16.77 -14.15 0.55
CA PHE A 139 17.33 -15.38 -0.01
C PHE A 139 18.50 -15.15 -0.97
N TYR A 140 18.53 -14.01 -1.65
CA TYR A 140 19.61 -13.63 -2.56
C TYR A 140 20.96 -13.37 -1.85
N ASN A 141 20.97 -13.30 -0.52
CA ASN A 141 22.18 -13.19 0.30
C ASN A 141 22.80 -14.56 0.65
N ASP A 142 22.15 -15.67 0.26
CA ASP A 142 22.69 -17.02 0.47
C ASP A 142 23.85 -17.26 -0.50
N ALA A 143 24.98 -17.75 -0.02
CA ALA A 143 26.15 -18.07 -0.85
C ALA A 143 25.86 -19.08 -1.97
N ASN A 144 24.83 -19.92 -1.81
CA ASN A 144 24.41 -20.91 -2.79
C ASN A 144 23.19 -20.44 -3.60
N PHE A 145 22.84 -19.15 -3.57
CA PHE A 145 21.63 -18.63 -4.21
C PHE A 145 21.56 -18.97 -5.69
N ILE A 146 22.61 -18.71 -6.45
CA ILE A 146 22.65 -18.98 -7.90
C ILE A 146 22.43 -20.48 -8.18
N GLN A 147 23.12 -21.36 -7.46
CA GLN A 147 22.99 -22.82 -7.64
C GLN A 147 21.58 -23.31 -7.33
N LYS A 148 20.95 -22.74 -6.29
CA LYS A 148 19.54 -23.03 -5.96
C LYS A 148 18.59 -22.53 -7.04
N MET A 149 18.84 -21.33 -7.59
CA MET A 149 18.04 -20.77 -8.68
C MET A 149 18.17 -21.59 -9.97
N GLU A 150 19.35 -22.08 -10.33
CA GLU A 150 19.55 -23.00 -11.45
C GLU A 150 18.70 -24.27 -11.27
N SER A 151 18.82 -24.92 -10.11
CA SER A 151 18.07 -26.14 -9.82
C SER A 151 16.55 -25.92 -9.84
N LEU A 152 16.09 -24.77 -9.33
CA LEU A 152 14.66 -24.40 -9.35
C LEU A 152 14.18 -24.09 -10.77
N SER A 153 14.98 -23.35 -11.55
CA SER A 153 14.67 -23.01 -12.94
C SER A 153 14.41 -24.28 -13.76
N ASP A 154 15.29 -25.26 -13.65
CA ASP A 154 15.14 -26.55 -14.33
C ASP A 154 13.89 -27.30 -13.88
N SER A 155 13.67 -27.39 -12.58
CA SER A 155 12.53 -28.13 -11.99
C SER A 155 11.17 -27.50 -12.30
N LYS A 156 11.12 -26.17 -12.46
CA LYS A 156 9.91 -25.40 -12.72
C LYS A 156 9.71 -25.02 -14.18
N SER A 157 10.69 -25.36 -15.04
CA SER A 157 10.73 -24.95 -16.45
C SER A 157 10.62 -23.43 -16.61
N TRP A 158 11.33 -22.68 -15.75
CA TRP A 158 11.41 -21.23 -15.86
C TRP A 158 12.37 -20.80 -16.96
N ASP A 159 12.05 -19.74 -17.68
CA ASP A 159 12.90 -19.17 -18.74
C ASP A 159 13.98 -18.24 -18.14
N ILE A 160 14.84 -18.80 -17.28
CA ILE A 160 15.94 -18.08 -16.65
C ILE A 160 17.26 -18.50 -17.27
N SER A 161 18.02 -17.54 -17.78
CA SER A 161 19.36 -17.77 -18.34
C SER A 161 20.42 -17.38 -17.31
N PHE A 162 21.50 -18.18 -17.28
CA PHE A 162 22.65 -17.95 -16.41
C PHE A 162 23.91 -17.77 -17.28
N GLN A 163 24.72 -16.78 -16.91
CA GLN A 163 26.00 -16.53 -17.58
C GLN A 163 27.03 -16.09 -16.53
N ASP A 164 28.21 -16.69 -16.55
CA ASP A 164 29.31 -16.39 -15.65
C ASP A 164 28.92 -16.43 -14.14
N GLY A 165 28.03 -17.37 -13.78
CA GLY A 165 27.53 -17.51 -12.42
C GLY A 165 26.56 -16.40 -12.00
N LYS A 166 25.93 -15.70 -12.96
CA LYS A 166 24.97 -14.64 -12.72
C LYS A 166 23.67 -14.89 -13.47
N ILE A 167 22.57 -14.38 -12.96
CA ILE A 167 21.25 -14.41 -13.60
C ILE A 167 21.18 -13.31 -14.67
N VAL A 168 20.84 -13.67 -15.90
CA VAL A 168 20.62 -12.71 -16.99
C VAL A 168 19.18 -12.23 -16.96
N LEU A 169 18.97 -10.95 -16.61
CA LEU A 169 17.65 -10.35 -16.59
C LEU A 169 17.21 -9.88 -17.97
N ASN A 170 15.98 -10.19 -18.34
CA ASN A 170 15.29 -9.65 -19.49
C ASN A 170 13.81 -9.39 -19.16
N GLU A 171 13.08 -8.76 -20.07
CA GLU A 171 11.68 -8.37 -19.81
C GLU A 171 10.74 -9.57 -19.64
N ASN A 172 11.09 -10.73 -20.21
CA ASN A 172 10.24 -11.92 -20.21
C ASN A 172 10.42 -12.76 -18.94
N ASN A 173 11.63 -12.78 -18.36
CA ASN A 173 11.94 -13.65 -17.22
C ASN A 173 11.81 -13.00 -15.85
N LEU A 174 11.46 -11.70 -15.77
CA LEU A 174 11.33 -11.00 -14.48
C LEU A 174 10.29 -11.62 -13.54
N ASP A 175 9.21 -12.16 -14.09
CA ASP A 175 8.18 -12.81 -13.28
C ASP A 175 8.70 -14.09 -12.64
N ASP A 176 9.50 -14.88 -13.36
CA ASP A 176 10.08 -16.13 -12.88
C ASP A 176 11.20 -15.86 -11.86
N VAL A 177 12.08 -14.89 -12.15
CA VAL A 177 13.18 -14.50 -11.26
C VAL A 177 12.66 -13.95 -9.92
N LEU A 178 11.50 -13.28 -9.92
CA LEU A 178 10.87 -12.70 -8.73
C LEU A 178 9.76 -13.60 -8.13
N SER A 179 9.67 -14.85 -8.50
CA SER A 179 8.69 -15.83 -7.98
C SER A 179 9.20 -16.68 -6.82
#